data_de2d735e05e5e40e9a5ce8126266d84f
#
_entry.id   de2d735e05e5e40e9a5ce8126266d84f
#
_cell.length_a   1.000
_cell.length_b   1.000
_cell.length_c   1.000
_cell.angle_alpha   90.00
_cell.angle_beta   90.00
_cell.angle_gamma   90.00
#
_symmetry.space_group_name_H-M   'P 1'
#
loop_
_entity.id
_entity.type
_entity.pdbx_description
1 polymer ?
#
loop_
_entity_poly.entity_id
_entity_poly.type
_entity_poly.pdbx_seq_one_letter_code
_entity_poly.pdbx_strand_id
1 'polypeptide(L)'
;MSARSIRVACLSMLSVTGLLAFLIAGEARNMSNRDRWYQHDIRRPKAPVVTPVDSAAPTPAPKDAVVLFDGSNLDAWKSADGGAARWKVTDGFMEVAPGTGEIQTKGNFGDVQLHVEWASPNPPTGSGQDRGNSGIFLMGDFELQVIDSYQADTYADGQAGAIYGQYPPLANASLPPGEWQTYDIAFRRPRFDNSGKLLEPARLTLIHNGILIQNNEELLGRTSWLESLPYEAHADRGPIQLQDHGHRVRFRNMWIRDLPERPLPTAEDLARPPIISLTPQVLDSFTGQYAMGSNADAPRVTITRGDGHLIVKLTFRPKPLVIEPISPTEFLLPHTDGRFTFRQDQQGRVTGALFKIGDGERELTKINK
;
A
#
# COMPACT_ATOMS: atom_id res chain seq x y z
N MET A 1 -61.05 40.32 32.41
CA MET A 1 -61.07 39.61 31.12
C MET A 1 -59.71 39.72 30.52
N SER A 2 -58.94 38.87 30.27
CA SER A 2 -58.64 37.44 30.36
C SER A 2 -57.25 37.29 29.79
N ALA A 3 -56.33 36.86 30.63
CA ALA A 3 -55.00 36.48 30.23
C ALA A 3 -55.04 35.12 29.53
N ARG A 4 -54.84 35.06 28.21
CA ARG A 4 -54.49 33.84 27.45
C ARG A 4 -54.08 34.27 26.06
N SER A 5 -52.80 34.33 25.78
CA SER A 5 -52.22 34.16 24.44
C SER A 5 -50.74 34.62 24.42
N ILE A 6 -49.88 34.04 25.25
CA ILE A 6 -48.40 34.09 25.07
C ILE A 6 -47.82 32.76 25.61
N ARG A 7 -47.98 31.67 24.87
CA ARG A 7 -47.26 30.42 25.14
C ARG A 7 -47.22 29.45 23.92
N VAL A 8 -46.99 29.93 22.71
CA VAL A 8 -46.79 29.06 21.54
C VAL A 8 -45.61 29.47 20.63
N ALA A 9 -44.81 30.45 21.02
CA ALA A 9 -43.74 30.93 20.13
C ALA A 9 -42.31 30.50 20.51
N CYS A 10 -42.10 29.64 21.55
CA CYS A 10 -40.77 29.27 22.00
C CYS A 10 -40.35 27.81 21.73
N LEU A 11 -41.17 26.99 21.05
CA LEU A 11 -40.81 25.58 20.80
C LEU A 11 -40.35 25.28 19.36
N SER A 12 -40.41 26.20 18.42
CA SER A 12 -40.02 25.99 17.04
C SER A 12 -38.62 26.51 16.65
N MET A 13 -37.92 27.24 17.53
CA MET A 13 -36.55 27.70 17.25
C MET A 13 -35.42 26.79 17.75
N LEU A 14 -35.71 25.79 18.58
CA LEU A 14 -34.69 24.87 19.11
C LEU A 14 -34.43 23.66 18.19
N SER A 15 -35.28 23.39 17.22
CA SER A 15 -35.12 22.25 16.31
C SER A 15 -34.32 22.56 15.04
N VAL A 16 -34.25 23.83 14.61
CA VAL A 16 -33.55 24.21 13.38
C VAL A 16 -32.05 24.43 13.66
N THR A 17 -31.67 24.95 14.82
CA THR A 17 -30.27 25.12 15.20
C THR A 17 -29.58 23.79 15.54
N GLY A 18 -30.31 22.81 16.04
CA GLY A 18 -29.79 21.46 16.28
C GLY A 18 -29.50 20.68 14.99
N LEU A 19 -30.31 20.85 13.96
CA LEU A 19 -30.12 20.17 12.67
C LEU A 19 -28.96 20.78 11.85
N LEU A 20 -28.79 22.12 11.87
CA LEU A 20 -27.64 22.77 11.22
C LEU A 20 -26.32 22.43 11.93
N ALA A 21 -26.30 22.31 13.25
CA ALA A 21 -25.09 21.93 13.98
C ALA A 21 -24.70 20.45 13.74
N PHE A 22 -25.67 19.56 13.48
CA PHE A 22 -25.41 18.17 13.11
C PHE A 22 -24.93 18.02 11.65
N LEU A 23 -25.38 18.87 10.72
CA LEU A 23 -24.90 18.87 9.34
C LEU A 23 -23.45 19.39 9.24
N ILE A 24 -23.11 20.45 9.98
CA ILE A 24 -21.74 20.99 10.03
C ILE A 24 -20.78 20.03 10.77
N ALA A 25 -21.25 19.29 11.79
CA ALA A 25 -20.45 18.28 12.47
C ALA A 25 -20.27 16.98 11.66
N GLY A 26 -21.14 16.70 10.68
CA GLY A 26 -21.04 15.55 9.77
C GLY A 26 -19.97 15.74 8.70
N GLU A 27 -19.83 16.94 8.14
CA GLU A 27 -18.79 17.24 7.15
C GLU A 27 -17.39 17.35 7.77
N ALA A 28 -17.29 17.79 9.03
CA ALA A 28 -16.00 17.86 9.74
C ALA A 28 -15.40 16.51 10.14
N ARG A 29 -16.15 15.40 10.05
CA ARG A 29 -15.68 14.05 10.43
C ARG A 29 -15.03 13.26 9.30
N ASN A 30 -15.08 13.73 8.06
CA ASN A 30 -14.49 13.04 6.90
C ASN A 30 -13.17 13.64 6.39
N MET A 31 -12.68 14.70 7.01
CA MET A 31 -11.31 15.15 6.78
C MET A 31 -10.38 14.27 7.63
N SER A 32 -9.59 13.43 6.98
CA SER A 32 -8.55 12.67 7.66
C SER A 32 -7.68 13.65 8.46
N ASN A 33 -7.37 13.33 9.72
CA ASN A 33 -6.57 14.16 10.63
C ASN A 33 -5.10 14.37 10.16
N ARG A 34 -4.77 13.93 8.94
CA ARG A 34 -3.40 13.87 8.41
C ARG A 34 -2.96 15.11 7.67
N ASP A 35 -3.89 15.87 7.07
CA ASP A 35 -3.52 17.07 6.33
C ASP A 35 -4.60 18.14 6.42
N ARG A 36 -4.28 19.24 7.11
CA ARG A 36 -5.18 20.38 7.31
C ARG A 36 -4.99 21.48 6.25
N TRP A 37 -4.17 21.23 5.22
CA TRP A 37 -3.89 22.20 4.19
C TRP A 37 -4.94 22.14 3.10
N TYR A 38 -5.35 23.33 2.62
CA TYR A 38 -6.14 23.41 1.39
C TYR A 38 -5.29 23.03 0.18
N GLN A 39 -5.95 22.54 -0.85
CA GLN A 39 -5.32 22.28 -2.14
C GLN A 39 -4.62 23.54 -2.64
N HIS A 40 -3.38 23.42 -3.10
CA HIS A 40 -2.53 24.50 -3.61
C HIS A 40 -2.27 25.65 -2.62
N ASP A 41 -2.39 25.40 -1.31
CA ASP A 41 -2.06 26.41 -0.30
C ASP A 41 -0.55 26.72 -0.33
N ILE A 42 -0.22 27.94 -0.75
CA ILE A 42 1.19 28.38 -0.88
C ILE A 42 1.94 28.41 0.47
N ARG A 43 1.23 28.42 1.59
CA ARG A 43 1.80 28.38 2.96
C ARG A 43 2.16 26.96 3.37
N ARG A 44 1.68 25.94 2.66
CA ARG A 44 2.01 24.55 2.95
C ARG A 44 3.53 24.33 2.82
N PRO A 45 4.19 23.73 3.83
CA PRO A 45 5.62 23.49 3.77
C PRO A 45 6.01 22.68 2.54
N LYS A 46 7.03 23.16 1.82
CA LYS A 46 7.60 22.43 0.68
C LYS A 46 8.50 21.34 1.15
N ALA A 47 8.65 20.31 0.31
CA ALA A 47 9.54 19.21 0.56
C ALA A 47 11.01 19.68 0.69
N PRO A 48 11.78 19.12 1.63
CA PRO A 48 13.22 19.37 1.72
C PRO A 48 13.92 18.86 0.46
N VAL A 49 14.93 19.62 -0.01
CA VAL A 49 15.74 19.19 -1.15
C VAL A 49 16.69 18.08 -0.72
N VAL A 50 16.67 16.99 -1.46
CA VAL A 50 17.61 15.86 -1.31
C VAL A 50 18.32 15.65 -2.64
N THR A 51 19.63 15.76 -2.67
CA THR A 51 20.42 15.51 -3.88
C THR A 51 20.52 13.99 -4.09
N PRO A 52 19.95 13.43 -5.18
CA PRO A 52 20.09 12.02 -5.46
C PRO A 52 21.52 11.69 -5.90
N VAL A 53 21.89 10.42 -5.77
CA VAL A 53 23.12 9.91 -6.38
C VAL A 53 22.82 9.62 -7.84
N ASP A 54 23.68 10.08 -8.76
CA ASP A 54 23.52 9.81 -10.19
C ASP A 54 23.36 8.31 -10.45
N SER A 55 22.19 7.92 -10.93
CA SER A 55 21.97 6.58 -11.47
C SER A 55 22.23 6.63 -12.99
N ALA A 56 23.46 6.40 -13.40
CA ALA A 56 23.90 6.59 -14.78
C ALA A 56 23.31 5.60 -15.78
N ALA A 57 22.62 4.55 -15.36
CA ALA A 57 22.11 3.51 -16.26
C ALA A 57 20.57 3.40 -16.18
N PRO A 58 19.89 3.31 -17.34
CA PRO A 58 18.45 3.01 -17.39
C PRO A 58 18.13 1.70 -16.65
N THR A 59 17.06 1.68 -15.87
CA THR A 59 16.58 0.46 -15.19
C THR A 59 15.95 -0.48 -16.23
N PRO A 60 16.51 -1.68 -16.48
CA PRO A 60 15.96 -2.58 -17.49
C PRO A 60 14.59 -3.11 -17.08
N ALA A 61 13.72 -3.36 -18.06
CA ALA A 61 12.42 -3.97 -17.82
C ALA A 61 12.58 -5.41 -17.31
N PRO A 62 11.88 -5.81 -16.23
CA PRO A 62 11.77 -7.21 -15.83
C PRO A 62 11.17 -8.08 -16.95
N LYS A 63 11.46 -9.39 -16.93
CA LYS A 63 11.01 -10.33 -17.99
C LYS A 63 9.48 -10.44 -18.11
N ASP A 64 8.76 -10.19 -17.03
CA ASP A 64 7.30 -10.22 -16.94
C ASP A 64 6.65 -8.84 -17.16
N ALA A 65 7.45 -7.82 -17.46
CA ALA A 65 6.95 -6.48 -17.73
C ALA A 65 6.48 -6.33 -19.18
N VAL A 66 5.46 -5.52 -19.37
CA VAL A 66 5.04 -4.98 -20.67
C VAL A 66 5.83 -3.70 -20.91
N VAL A 67 6.58 -3.66 -22.01
CA VAL A 67 7.29 -2.44 -22.43
C VAL A 67 6.28 -1.49 -23.06
N LEU A 68 6.12 -0.31 -22.48
CA LEU A 68 5.24 0.75 -22.97
C LEU A 68 5.95 1.67 -23.97
N PHE A 69 7.27 1.86 -23.80
CA PHE A 69 8.10 2.63 -24.71
C PHE A 69 9.58 2.25 -24.54
N ASP A 70 10.18 1.78 -25.62
CA ASP A 70 11.59 1.37 -25.73
C ASP A 70 12.48 2.35 -26.51
N GLY A 71 11.90 3.47 -26.93
CA GLY A 71 12.58 4.46 -27.76
C GLY A 71 12.31 4.36 -29.26
N SER A 72 11.57 3.36 -29.72
CA SER A 72 11.40 3.09 -31.16
C SER A 72 10.12 3.68 -31.77
N ASN A 73 8.96 3.52 -31.12
CA ASN A 73 7.67 3.93 -31.67
C ASN A 73 6.60 4.13 -30.59
N LEU A 74 5.41 4.61 -30.99
CA LEU A 74 4.26 4.82 -30.13
C LEU A 74 3.20 3.72 -30.25
N ASP A 75 3.56 2.50 -30.64
CA ASP A 75 2.62 1.41 -30.92
C ASP A 75 1.77 1.01 -29.70
N ALA A 76 2.29 1.19 -28.50
CA ALA A 76 1.53 0.95 -27.25
C ALA A 76 0.58 2.10 -26.91
N TRP A 77 0.62 3.23 -27.62
CA TRP A 77 -0.06 4.47 -27.29
C TRP A 77 -1.12 4.86 -28.33
N LYS A 78 -2.10 5.63 -27.89
CA LYS A 78 -3.09 6.33 -28.72
C LYS A 78 -3.34 7.72 -28.13
N SER A 79 -3.88 8.64 -28.93
CA SER A 79 -4.40 9.90 -28.40
C SER A 79 -5.58 9.66 -27.45
N ALA A 80 -5.79 10.52 -26.45
CA ALA A 80 -6.94 10.44 -25.56
C ALA A 80 -8.28 10.55 -26.31
N ASP A 81 -8.31 11.21 -27.46
CA ASP A 81 -9.47 11.28 -28.37
C ASP A 81 -9.73 9.95 -29.15
N GLY A 82 -8.89 8.93 -28.96
CA GLY A 82 -9.00 7.63 -29.60
C GLY A 82 -8.23 7.46 -30.89
N GLY A 83 -7.68 8.54 -31.47
CA GLY A 83 -6.86 8.53 -32.67
C GLY A 83 -5.42 8.07 -32.43
N ALA A 84 -4.56 8.17 -33.44
CA ALA A 84 -3.13 7.88 -33.31
C ALA A 84 -2.45 8.90 -32.38
N ALA A 85 -1.53 8.43 -31.53
CA ALA A 85 -0.68 9.33 -30.73
C ALA A 85 0.17 10.21 -31.66
N ARG A 86 0.24 11.52 -31.36
CA ARG A 86 0.86 12.53 -32.24
C ARG A 86 2.14 13.12 -31.66
N TRP A 87 2.64 12.57 -30.57
CA TRP A 87 3.91 12.99 -29.97
C TRP A 87 5.09 12.56 -30.84
N LYS A 88 6.18 13.30 -30.74
CA LYS A 88 7.36 13.05 -31.56
C LYS A 88 8.26 11.98 -30.95
N VAL A 89 8.68 11.01 -31.73
CA VAL A 89 9.72 10.04 -31.35
C VAL A 89 11.03 10.40 -32.05
N THR A 90 12.10 10.57 -31.31
CA THR A 90 13.45 10.87 -31.79
C THR A 90 14.49 10.47 -30.74
N ASP A 91 15.66 10.07 -31.16
CA ASP A 91 16.83 9.83 -30.30
C ASP A 91 16.54 8.92 -29.08
N GLY A 92 15.64 7.95 -29.23
CA GLY A 92 15.30 6.99 -28.17
C GLY A 92 14.33 7.51 -27.11
N PHE A 93 13.69 8.65 -27.33
CA PHE A 93 12.65 9.19 -26.45
C PHE A 93 11.42 9.67 -27.24
N MET A 94 10.28 9.77 -26.58
CA MET A 94 9.12 10.51 -27.04
C MET A 94 9.04 11.86 -26.37
N GLU A 95 8.65 12.90 -27.12
CA GLU A 95 8.51 14.28 -26.66
C GLU A 95 7.08 14.75 -26.85
N VAL A 96 6.53 15.39 -25.82
CA VAL A 96 5.24 16.08 -25.91
C VAL A 96 5.26 17.02 -27.11
N ALA A 97 4.27 16.91 -27.99
CA ALA A 97 4.02 17.85 -29.06
C ALA A 97 2.91 18.83 -28.61
N PRO A 98 3.24 20.05 -28.14
CA PRO A 98 2.30 20.97 -27.53
C PRO A 98 1.06 21.23 -28.40
N GLY A 99 -0.12 21.11 -27.78
CA GLY A 99 -1.41 21.32 -28.44
C GLY A 99 -1.92 20.14 -29.27
N THR A 100 -1.25 18.99 -29.23
CA THR A 100 -1.75 17.76 -29.88
C THR A 100 -2.62 16.91 -28.95
N GLY A 101 -2.63 17.26 -27.68
CA GLY A 101 -3.39 16.57 -26.63
C GLY A 101 -2.61 15.40 -26.01
N GLU A 102 -3.22 14.87 -24.99
CA GLU A 102 -2.72 13.80 -24.17
C GLU A 102 -2.66 12.46 -24.93
N ILE A 103 -1.76 11.60 -24.51
CA ILE A 103 -1.69 10.23 -25.00
C ILE A 103 -1.95 9.24 -23.87
N GLN A 104 -2.54 8.10 -24.22
CA GLN A 104 -2.82 7.04 -23.25
C GLN A 104 -2.43 5.67 -23.82
N THR A 105 -2.15 4.73 -22.96
CA THR A 105 -1.88 3.35 -23.37
C THR A 105 -3.11 2.73 -24.03
N LYS A 106 -2.89 1.86 -25.03
CA LYS A 106 -3.92 0.99 -25.61
C LYS A 106 -4.36 -0.09 -24.62
N GLY A 107 -3.40 -0.58 -23.81
CA GLY A 107 -3.65 -1.52 -22.72
C GLY A 107 -4.20 -0.79 -21.48
N ASN A 108 -4.97 -1.53 -20.66
CA ASN A 108 -5.49 -1.08 -19.38
C ASN A 108 -4.83 -1.85 -18.25
N PHE A 109 -4.58 -1.17 -17.12
CA PHE A 109 -3.83 -1.66 -15.98
C PHE A 109 -4.57 -1.34 -14.67
N GLY A 110 -4.35 -2.16 -13.65
CA GLY A 110 -4.95 -1.98 -12.32
C GLY A 110 -3.88 -1.79 -11.27
N ASP A 111 -3.63 -2.81 -10.45
CA ASP A 111 -2.51 -2.82 -9.51
C ASP A 111 -1.21 -3.03 -10.28
N VAL A 112 -0.26 -2.10 -10.17
CA VAL A 112 0.93 -2.12 -11.02
C VAL A 112 2.19 -1.67 -10.30
N GLN A 113 3.31 -2.16 -10.82
CA GLN A 113 4.60 -1.49 -10.76
C GLN A 113 4.83 -0.83 -12.12
N LEU A 114 5.12 0.46 -12.13
CA LEU A 114 5.38 1.24 -13.32
C LEU A 114 6.72 1.96 -13.17
N HIS A 115 7.58 1.84 -14.18
CA HIS A 115 8.81 2.61 -14.30
C HIS A 115 8.69 3.61 -15.43
N VAL A 116 9.11 4.85 -15.18
CA VAL A 116 9.11 5.93 -16.17
C VAL A 116 10.37 6.76 -16.00
N GLU A 117 11.09 6.98 -17.09
CA GLU A 117 12.12 8.01 -17.15
C GLU A 117 11.59 9.22 -17.91
N TRP A 118 11.76 10.41 -17.33
CA TRP A 118 11.30 11.66 -17.92
C TRP A 118 12.33 12.78 -17.77
N ALA A 119 12.27 13.79 -18.63
CA ALA A 119 13.13 14.97 -18.53
C ALA A 119 12.35 16.23 -18.90
N SER A 120 12.48 17.27 -18.07
CA SER A 120 11.97 18.60 -18.37
C SER A 120 12.76 19.27 -19.51
N PRO A 121 12.20 20.27 -20.19
CA PRO A 121 12.91 21.02 -21.23
C PRO A 121 14.16 21.71 -20.71
N ASN A 122 15.21 21.76 -21.55
CA ASN A 122 16.42 22.54 -21.30
C ASN A 122 16.75 23.35 -22.57
N PRO A 123 16.89 24.71 -22.48
CA PRO A 123 16.80 25.53 -21.27
C PRO A 123 15.38 25.55 -20.68
N PRO A 124 15.26 25.69 -19.34
CA PRO A 124 13.95 25.81 -18.71
C PRO A 124 13.28 27.14 -19.07
N THR A 125 11.96 27.11 -19.24
CA THR A 125 11.14 28.28 -19.51
C THR A 125 9.97 28.34 -18.54
N GLY A 126 9.45 29.53 -18.25
CA GLY A 126 8.36 29.72 -17.32
C GLY A 126 8.76 29.64 -15.84
N SER A 127 7.77 29.66 -14.97
CA SER A 127 7.93 29.59 -13.51
C SER A 127 6.73 28.92 -12.86
N GLY A 128 6.87 28.45 -11.63
CA GLY A 128 5.78 27.77 -10.92
C GLY A 128 5.27 26.56 -11.72
N GLN A 129 3.97 26.49 -11.91
CA GLN A 129 3.33 25.41 -12.69
C GLN A 129 3.51 25.56 -14.21
N ASP A 130 4.01 26.70 -14.68
CA ASP A 130 4.34 26.92 -16.09
C ASP A 130 5.84 26.67 -16.37
N ARG A 131 6.41 25.60 -15.76
CA ARG A 131 7.83 25.26 -15.93
C ARG A 131 8.01 23.77 -16.18
N GLY A 132 8.00 23.37 -17.46
CA GLY A 132 8.20 21.96 -17.85
C GLY A 132 7.15 21.00 -17.28
N ASN A 133 5.89 21.43 -17.31
CA ASN A 133 4.76 20.71 -16.71
C ASN A 133 4.24 19.60 -17.63
N SER A 134 3.89 18.47 -17.04
CA SER A 134 3.20 17.31 -17.56
C SER A 134 2.62 16.53 -16.39
N GLY A 135 2.01 15.37 -16.64
CA GLY A 135 1.47 14.47 -15.62
C GLY A 135 1.47 13.03 -16.08
N ILE A 136 1.58 12.10 -15.12
CA ILE A 136 1.36 10.67 -15.31
C ILE A 136 0.08 10.30 -14.59
N PHE A 137 -0.96 9.92 -15.35
CA PHE A 137 -2.24 9.52 -14.77
C PHE A 137 -2.33 8.01 -14.71
N LEU A 138 -2.47 7.48 -13.51
CA LEU A 138 -2.75 6.07 -13.26
C LEU A 138 -4.25 5.83 -13.44
N MET A 139 -4.62 4.84 -14.23
CA MET A 139 -6.01 4.54 -14.62
C MET A 139 -6.75 5.69 -15.32
N GLY A 140 -6.02 6.76 -15.73
CA GLY A 140 -6.61 7.97 -16.30
C GLY A 140 -7.17 8.97 -15.28
N ASP A 141 -7.14 8.66 -13.98
CA ASP A 141 -7.83 9.41 -12.93
C ASP A 141 -6.90 9.97 -11.83
N PHE A 142 -5.75 9.33 -11.60
CA PHE A 142 -4.87 9.63 -10.46
C PHE A 142 -3.53 10.16 -10.93
N GLU A 143 -3.31 11.46 -10.77
CA GLU A 143 -2.14 12.16 -11.30
C GLU A 143 -0.95 12.13 -10.36
N LEU A 144 0.19 11.73 -10.90
CA LEU A 144 1.52 12.04 -10.39
C LEU A 144 2.11 13.19 -11.18
N GLN A 145 2.45 14.26 -10.47
CA GLN A 145 3.00 15.47 -11.08
C GLN A 145 4.37 15.23 -11.71
N VAL A 146 4.52 15.67 -12.95
CA VAL A 146 5.76 15.81 -13.69
C VAL A 146 6.01 17.27 -13.97
N ILE A 147 7.07 17.85 -13.38
CA ILE A 147 7.39 19.27 -13.51
C ILE A 147 8.86 19.52 -13.16
N ASP A 148 9.47 20.58 -13.70
CA ASP A 148 10.79 21.02 -13.26
C ASP A 148 10.70 21.67 -11.87
N SER A 149 11.04 20.89 -10.84
CA SER A 149 11.13 21.34 -9.44
C SER A 149 12.57 21.62 -8.98
N TYR A 150 13.54 21.55 -9.90
CA TYR A 150 14.93 21.85 -9.58
C TYR A 150 15.13 23.37 -9.41
N GLN A 151 15.45 23.80 -8.17
CA GLN A 151 15.59 25.21 -7.83
C GLN A 151 14.41 26.09 -8.32
N ALA A 152 13.22 25.50 -8.36
CA ALA A 152 11.98 26.13 -8.82
C ALA A 152 10.99 26.27 -7.67
N ASP A 153 10.16 27.30 -7.74
CA ASP A 153 9.19 27.62 -6.69
C ASP A 153 7.76 27.43 -7.20
N THR A 154 7.01 26.54 -6.53
CA THR A 154 5.59 26.30 -6.75
C THR A 154 4.93 25.88 -5.44
N TYR A 155 3.61 25.68 -5.41
CA TYR A 155 2.92 25.13 -4.24
C TYR A 155 3.34 23.68 -3.99
N ALA A 156 3.32 23.28 -2.72
CA ALA A 156 3.93 22.02 -2.27
C ALA A 156 3.33 20.78 -2.95
N ASP A 157 1.99 20.73 -3.08
CA ASP A 157 1.23 19.61 -3.69
C ASP A 157 1.15 19.67 -5.22
N GLY A 158 1.98 20.49 -5.85
CA GLY A 158 2.21 20.56 -7.29
C GLY A 158 3.69 20.43 -7.67
N GLN A 159 4.59 20.04 -6.73
CA GLN A 159 5.98 19.72 -7.01
C GLN A 159 6.11 18.37 -7.71
N ALA A 160 7.26 18.10 -8.35
CA ALA A 160 7.54 16.82 -8.99
C ALA A 160 7.31 15.65 -8.01
N GLY A 161 6.51 14.67 -8.44
CA GLY A 161 6.15 13.50 -7.64
C GLY A 161 5.09 13.75 -6.56
N ALA A 162 4.47 14.92 -6.53
CA ALA A 162 3.24 15.12 -5.77
C ALA A 162 2.13 14.21 -6.29
N ILE A 163 1.31 13.66 -5.40
CA ILE A 163 -0.05 13.23 -5.76
C ILE A 163 -0.82 14.54 -5.91
N TYR A 164 -1.03 14.97 -7.16
CA TYR A 164 -1.38 16.34 -7.50
C TYR A 164 -2.62 16.85 -6.75
N GLY A 165 -2.44 18.01 -6.08
CA GLY A 165 -3.48 18.62 -5.27
C GLY A 165 -3.82 17.91 -3.97
N GLN A 166 -3.19 16.76 -3.68
CA GLN A 166 -3.47 15.96 -2.49
C GLN A 166 -2.28 15.93 -1.53
N TYR A 167 -1.15 15.36 -1.95
CA TYR A 167 0.04 15.21 -1.10
C TYR A 167 1.30 15.74 -1.78
N PRO A 168 2.07 16.61 -1.10
CA PRO A 168 3.40 16.96 -1.56
C PRO A 168 4.33 15.74 -1.49
N PRO A 169 5.44 15.72 -2.23
CA PRO A 169 6.49 14.74 -2.02
C PRO A 169 7.13 14.91 -0.63
N LEU A 170 7.63 13.82 -0.04
CA LEU A 170 8.39 13.84 1.22
C LEU A 170 9.76 14.49 1.06
N ALA A 171 10.30 14.46 -0.16
CA ALA A 171 11.55 15.12 -0.53
C ALA A 171 11.49 15.60 -1.99
N ASN A 172 12.12 16.74 -2.30
CA ASN A 172 12.37 17.16 -3.67
C ASN A 172 13.71 16.57 -4.12
N ALA A 173 13.65 15.49 -4.91
CA ALA A 173 14.79 14.75 -5.45
C ALA A 173 15.06 15.09 -6.92
N SER A 174 14.65 16.28 -7.40
CA SER A 174 14.80 16.67 -8.80
C SER A 174 16.24 16.94 -9.18
N LEU A 175 16.66 16.40 -10.32
CA LEU A 175 17.89 16.75 -11.03
C LEU A 175 17.68 18.00 -11.90
N PRO A 176 18.75 18.67 -12.37
CA PRO A 176 18.65 19.81 -13.25
C PRO A 176 17.78 19.59 -14.49
N PRO A 177 17.16 20.66 -15.06
CA PRO A 177 16.38 20.55 -16.29
C PRO A 177 17.23 19.97 -17.42
N GLY A 178 16.62 19.08 -18.20
CA GLY A 178 17.27 18.32 -19.25
C GLY A 178 17.86 17.00 -18.82
N GLU A 179 18.18 16.82 -17.53
CA GLU A 179 18.62 15.55 -16.98
C GLU A 179 17.45 14.56 -16.84
N TRP A 180 17.74 13.26 -17.00
CA TRP A 180 16.73 12.22 -16.88
C TRP A 180 16.39 11.94 -15.41
N GLN A 181 15.12 12.09 -15.08
CA GLN A 181 14.52 11.73 -13.81
C GLN A 181 13.96 10.31 -13.91
N THR A 182 13.95 9.57 -12.80
CA THR A 182 13.31 8.25 -12.72
C THR A 182 12.16 8.26 -11.74
N TYR A 183 11.01 7.72 -12.14
CA TYR A 183 9.88 7.40 -11.27
C TYR A 183 9.70 5.88 -11.23
N ASP A 184 9.88 5.30 -10.03
CA ASP A 184 9.49 3.92 -9.72
C ASP A 184 8.24 3.95 -8.85
N ILE A 185 7.15 3.49 -9.41
CA ILE A 185 5.80 3.63 -8.87
C ILE A 185 5.25 2.25 -8.51
N ALA A 186 4.74 2.08 -7.29
CA ALA A 186 3.85 0.98 -6.93
C ALA A 186 2.46 1.54 -6.64
N PHE A 187 1.48 1.13 -7.42
CA PHE A 187 0.11 1.60 -7.32
C PHE A 187 -0.84 0.45 -7.03
N ARG A 188 -1.75 0.66 -6.09
CA ARG A 188 -2.90 -0.18 -5.80
C ARG A 188 -4.17 0.59 -6.14
N ARG A 189 -4.97 0.07 -7.04
CA ARG A 189 -6.24 0.67 -7.46
C ARG A 189 -7.26 0.72 -6.33
N PRO A 190 -8.25 1.60 -6.37
CA PRO A 190 -9.37 1.53 -5.46
C PRO A 190 -10.21 0.27 -5.71
N ARG A 191 -10.92 -0.18 -4.69
CA ARG A 191 -11.83 -1.32 -4.75
C ARG A 191 -13.24 -0.85 -4.46
N PHE A 192 -14.19 -1.35 -5.23
CA PHE A 192 -15.62 -1.04 -5.06
C PHE A 192 -16.41 -2.33 -4.92
N ASP A 193 -17.53 -2.25 -4.19
CA ASP A 193 -18.52 -3.33 -4.20
C ASP A 193 -19.46 -3.25 -5.44
N ASN A 194 -20.33 -4.22 -5.56
CA ASN A 194 -21.28 -4.29 -6.69
C ASN A 194 -22.30 -3.12 -6.71
N SER A 195 -22.41 -2.35 -5.64
CA SER A 195 -23.26 -1.15 -5.57
C SER A 195 -22.48 0.13 -5.95
N GLY A 196 -21.18 0.04 -6.21
CA GLY A 196 -20.30 1.16 -6.48
C GLY A 196 -19.78 1.87 -5.23
N LYS A 197 -19.98 1.32 -4.04
CA LYS A 197 -19.44 1.84 -2.80
C LYS A 197 -17.96 1.52 -2.69
N LEU A 198 -17.15 2.51 -2.32
CA LEU A 198 -15.74 2.33 -2.06
C LEU A 198 -15.52 1.35 -0.88
N LEU A 199 -14.75 0.30 -1.12
CA LEU A 199 -14.29 -0.66 -0.11
C LEU A 199 -12.88 -0.33 0.36
N GLU A 200 -11.98 -0.04 -0.59
CA GLU A 200 -10.59 0.32 -0.32
C GLU A 200 -10.18 1.48 -1.21
N PRO A 201 -9.57 2.54 -0.66
CA PRO A 201 -9.01 3.63 -1.45
C PRO A 201 -7.78 3.19 -2.23
N ALA A 202 -7.43 3.92 -3.29
CA ALA A 202 -6.17 3.74 -3.98
C ALA A 202 -4.99 4.06 -3.07
N ARG A 203 -3.85 3.36 -3.30
CA ARG A 203 -2.60 3.58 -2.58
C ARG A 203 -1.43 3.70 -3.53
N LEU A 204 -0.48 4.56 -3.16
CA LEU A 204 0.66 4.86 -3.99
C LEU A 204 1.96 4.96 -3.19
N THR A 205 2.99 4.32 -3.73
CA THR A 205 4.38 4.52 -3.32
C THR A 205 5.16 5.00 -4.54
N LEU A 206 5.99 6.03 -4.36
CA LEU A 206 6.82 6.58 -5.42
C LEU A 206 8.25 6.78 -4.94
N ILE A 207 9.19 6.26 -5.71
CA ILE A 207 10.61 6.53 -5.59
C ILE A 207 11.03 7.41 -6.77
N HIS A 208 11.60 8.57 -6.48
CA HIS A 208 12.11 9.53 -7.45
C HIS A 208 13.62 9.59 -7.36
N ASN A 209 14.32 9.24 -8.42
CA ASN A 209 15.79 9.20 -8.48
C ASN A 209 16.42 8.42 -7.30
N GLY A 210 15.82 7.28 -6.93
CA GLY A 210 16.25 6.45 -5.81
C GLY A 210 15.82 6.94 -4.42
N ILE A 211 15.13 8.07 -4.31
CA ILE A 211 14.63 8.64 -3.04
C ILE A 211 13.14 8.35 -2.90
N LEU A 212 12.73 7.77 -1.76
CA LEU A 212 11.32 7.54 -1.44
C LEU A 212 10.63 8.89 -1.17
N ILE A 213 9.63 9.23 -1.99
CA ILE A 213 8.94 10.51 -1.90
C ILE A 213 7.43 10.41 -1.68
N GLN A 214 6.84 9.23 -1.91
CA GLN A 214 5.48 8.88 -1.46
C GLN A 214 5.54 7.48 -0.85
N ASN A 215 5.01 7.30 0.37
CA ASN A 215 5.14 6.06 1.13
C ASN A 215 3.80 5.41 1.44
N ASN A 216 3.27 4.64 0.48
CA ASN A 216 1.98 3.95 0.61
C ASN A 216 0.85 4.91 0.99
N GLU A 217 0.86 6.10 0.37
CA GLU A 217 -0.14 7.14 0.61
C GLU A 217 -1.53 6.68 0.14
N GLU A 218 -2.52 6.95 0.95
CA GLU A 218 -3.93 6.72 0.62
C GLU A 218 -4.45 7.93 -0.15
N LEU A 219 -4.83 7.72 -1.42
CA LEU A 219 -5.37 8.80 -2.25
C LEU A 219 -6.75 9.21 -1.75
N LEU A 220 -7.05 10.50 -1.81
CA LEU A 220 -8.31 11.06 -1.30
C LEU A 220 -9.47 10.97 -2.31
N GLY A 221 -9.16 10.67 -3.57
CA GLY A 221 -10.11 10.58 -4.66
C GLY A 221 -9.41 10.85 -6.00
N ARG A 222 -10.20 11.15 -7.03
CA ARG A 222 -9.69 11.49 -8.38
C ARG A 222 -9.00 12.85 -8.39
N THR A 223 -8.00 12.99 -9.25
CA THR A 223 -7.30 14.27 -9.42
C THR A 223 -8.21 15.32 -10.09
N SER A 224 -8.19 16.53 -9.56
CA SER A 224 -8.78 17.72 -10.16
C SER A 224 -7.98 18.96 -9.78
N TRP A 225 -8.04 20.00 -10.62
CA TRP A 225 -7.22 21.20 -10.42
C TRP A 225 -7.67 22.07 -9.24
N LEU A 226 -8.96 22.29 -9.04
CA LEU A 226 -9.45 23.26 -8.04
C LEU A 226 -10.47 22.67 -7.06
N GLU A 227 -10.62 21.36 -7.05
CA GLU A 227 -11.59 20.69 -6.20
C GLU A 227 -11.12 19.28 -5.84
N SER A 228 -11.58 18.78 -4.71
CA SER A 228 -11.37 17.40 -4.31
C SER A 228 -12.52 16.54 -4.84
N LEU A 229 -12.27 15.81 -5.91
CA LEU A 229 -13.27 14.89 -6.46
C LEU A 229 -13.31 13.60 -5.66
N PRO A 230 -14.49 13.12 -5.27
CA PRO A 230 -14.63 11.84 -4.60
C PRO A 230 -14.27 10.68 -5.54
N TYR A 231 -14.11 9.51 -4.96
CA TYR A 231 -14.08 8.29 -5.74
C TYR A 231 -15.42 8.05 -6.45
N GLU A 232 -15.33 7.64 -7.69
CA GLU A 232 -16.45 7.10 -8.46
C GLU A 232 -16.11 5.67 -8.90
N ALA A 233 -17.08 4.78 -8.87
CA ALA A 233 -16.88 3.41 -9.29
C ALA A 233 -16.53 3.34 -10.78
N HIS A 234 -15.47 2.63 -11.09
CA HIS A 234 -14.95 2.45 -12.44
C HIS A 234 -14.51 1.00 -12.66
N ALA A 235 -14.11 0.66 -13.88
CA ALA A 235 -13.56 -0.65 -14.18
C ALA A 235 -12.26 -0.92 -13.37
N ASP A 236 -11.97 -2.19 -13.13
CA ASP A 236 -10.78 -2.64 -12.39
C ASP A 236 -9.45 -2.31 -13.09
N ARG A 237 -9.50 -1.92 -14.34
CA ARG A 237 -8.34 -1.58 -15.16
C ARG A 237 -8.65 -0.33 -16.00
N GLY A 238 -7.69 0.60 -16.03
CA GLY A 238 -7.72 1.82 -16.82
C GLY A 238 -6.37 2.09 -17.51
N PRO A 239 -6.29 3.06 -18.42
CA PRO A 239 -5.05 3.38 -19.13
C PRO A 239 -4.04 4.08 -18.21
N ILE A 240 -2.77 4.03 -18.59
CA ILE A 240 -1.77 5.01 -18.16
C ILE A 240 -1.84 6.16 -19.18
N GLN A 241 -1.99 7.40 -18.69
CA GLN A 241 -2.08 8.58 -19.54
C GLN A 241 -0.92 9.53 -19.23
N LEU A 242 -0.40 10.19 -20.28
CA LEU A 242 0.61 11.24 -20.19
C LEU A 242 0.01 12.54 -20.68
N GLN A 243 0.22 13.62 -19.89
CA GLN A 243 -0.41 14.92 -20.13
C GLN A 243 0.37 15.78 -21.12
N ASP A 244 -0.34 16.41 -22.06
CA ASP A 244 0.13 17.56 -22.82
C ASP A 244 -0.29 18.86 -22.10
N HIS A 245 0.62 19.42 -21.30
CA HIS A 245 0.42 20.73 -20.63
C HIS A 245 1.09 21.89 -21.40
N GLY A 246 1.37 21.71 -22.67
CA GLY A 246 2.00 22.73 -23.51
C GLY A 246 3.54 22.79 -23.42
N HIS A 247 4.18 21.90 -22.68
CA HIS A 247 5.63 21.85 -22.50
C HIS A 247 6.23 20.61 -23.15
N ARG A 248 7.43 20.75 -23.73
CA ARG A 248 8.16 19.66 -24.41
C ARG A 248 8.86 18.73 -23.43
N VAL A 249 8.10 18.12 -22.51
CA VAL A 249 8.60 17.09 -21.63
C VAL A 249 8.90 15.83 -22.44
N ARG A 250 10.02 15.17 -22.10
CA ARG A 250 10.47 13.95 -22.79
C ARG A 250 10.28 12.75 -21.89
N PHE A 251 9.96 11.60 -22.48
CA PHE A 251 9.80 10.33 -21.78
C PHE A 251 10.58 9.23 -22.52
N ARG A 252 11.18 8.29 -21.76
CA ARG A 252 11.87 7.12 -22.28
C ARG A 252 11.80 5.95 -21.31
N ASN A 253 12.26 4.78 -21.72
CA ASN A 253 12.39 3.59 -20.88
C ASN A 253 11.19 3.38 -19.98
N MET A 254 10.01 3.21 -20.59
CA MET A 254 8.76 3.02 -19.84
C MET A 254 8.34 1.57 -19.91
N TRP A 255 8.14 0.97 -18.72
CA TRP A 255 7.62 -0.38 -18.61
C TRP A 255 6.69 -0.53 -17.42
N ILE A 256 5.76 -1.48 -17.51
CA ILE A 256 4.75 -1.73 -16.51
C ILE A 256 4.59 -3.24 -16.29
N ARG A 257 4.30 -3.65 -15.07
CA ARG A 257 3.93 -5.02 -14.75
C ARG A 257 2.78 -5.04 -13.75
N ASP A 258 1.90 -6.03 -13.89
CA ASP A 258 0.83 -6.24 -12.92
C ASP A 258 1.42 -6.67 -11.56
N LEU A 259 0.88 -6.13 -10.48
CA LEU A 259 1.15 -6.59 -9.13
C LEU A 259 0.06 -7.60 -8.72
N PRO A 260 0.42 -8.84 -8.39
CA PRO A 260 -0.55 -9.81 -7.97
C PRO A 260 -1.23 -9.39 -6.67
N GLU A 261 -2.50 -9.70 -6.54
CA GLU A 261 -3.18 -9.65 -5.26
C GLU A 261 -2.64 -10.78 -4.37
N ARG A 262 -2.44 -10.48 -3.09
CA ARG A 262 -2.20 -11.55 -2.12
C ARG A 262 -3.54 -12.23 -1.87
N PRO A 263 -3.62 -13.56 -2.09
CA PRO A 263 -4.86 -14.26 -1.77
C PRO A 263 -5.16 -14.09 -0.27
N LEU A 264 -6.37 -13.67 0.02
CA LEU A 264 -6.84 -13.67 1.40
C LEU A 264 -7.15 -15.12 1.79
N PRO A 265 -6.81 -15.54 3.03
CA PRO A 265 -7.17 -16.85 3.49
C PRO A 265 -8.71 -16.97 3.56
N THR A 266 -9.21 -18.11 3.13
CA THR A 266 -10.62 -18.46 3.26
C THR A 266 -10.95 -18.78 4.73
N ALA A 267 -12.24 -18.88 5.06
CA ALA A 267 -12.65 -19.35 6.39
C ALA A 267 -12.13 -20.77 6.67
N GLU A 268 -11.97 -21.60 5.64
CA GLU A 268 -11.41 -22.95 5.74
C GLU A 268 -9.90 -22.90 6.04
N ASP A 269 -9.14 -22.01 5.38
CA ASP A 269 -7.69 -21.81 5.65
C ASP A 269 -7.45 -21.31 7.09
N LEU A 270 -8.38 -20.53 7.64
CA LEU A 270 -8.31 -20.00 9.00
C LEU A 270 -8.93 -20.93 10.03
N ALA A 271 -9.60 -22.02 9.61
CA ALA A 271 -10.22 -22.95 10.52
C ALA A 271 -9.18 -23.61 11.43
N ARG A 272 -9.43 -23.56 12.73
CA ARG A 272 -8.59 -24.19 13.74
C ARG A 272 -9.35 -25.32 14.38
N PRO A 273 -8.68 -26.43 14.74
CA PRO A 273 -9.28 -27.46 15.57
C PRO A 273 -9.84 -26.85 16.87
N PRO A 274 -11.01 -27.28 17.34
CA PRO A 274 -11.53 -26.80 18.62
C PRO A 274 -10.59 -27.15 19.77
N ILE A 275 -10.38 -26.19 20.67
CA ILE A 275 -9.66 -26.44 21.92
C ILE A 275 -10.55 -27.29 22.81
N ILE A 276 -10.02 -28.36 23.36
CA ILE A 276 -10.72 -29.25 24.28
C ILE A 276 -10.25 -29.01 25.75
N SER A 277 -11.05 -29.41 26.70
CA SER A 277 -10.66 -29.38 28.11
C SER A 277 -10.08 -30.73 28.53
N LEU A 278 -8.86 -30.72 29.05
CA LEU A 278 -8.24 -31.87 29.69
C LEU A 278 -8.19 -31.68 31.20
N THR A 279 -8.32 -32.79 31.95
CA THR A 279 -8.21 -32.69 33.41
C THR A 279 -6.79 -32.34 33.83
N PRO A 280 -6.58 -31.73 35.02
CA PRO A 280 -5.25 -31.45 35.54
C PRO A 280 -4.34 -32.67 35.56
N GLN A 281 -4.88 -33.85 35.91
CA GLN A 281 -4.14 -35.10 35.97
C GLN A 281 -3.61 -35.54 34.60
N VAL A 282 -4.42 -35.37 33.54
CA VAL A 282 -4.00 -35.65 32.16
C VAL A 282 -2.92 -34.67 31.73
N LEU A 283 -3.09 -33.37 31.99
CA LEU A 283 -2.07 -32.36 31.69
C LEU A 283 -0.74 -32.63 32.43
N ASP A 284 -0.81 -33.02 33.71
CA ASP A 284 0.35 -33.33 34.50
C ASP A 284 1.15 -34.53 33.93
N SER A 285 0.50 -35.49 33.27
CA SER A 285 1.19 -36.60 32.64
C SER A 285 2.18 -36.20 31.54
N PHE A 286 1.94 -35.06 30.89
CA PHE A 286 2.81 -34.52 29.84
C PHE A 286 3.93 -33.63 30.38
N THR A 287 3.90 -33.27 31.66
CA THR A 287 4.92 -32.41 32.25
C THR A 287 6.26 -33.14 32.40
N GLY A 288 7.35 -32.37 32.46
CA GLY A 288 8.68 -32.89 32.65
C GLY A 288 9.72 -32.25 31.74
N GLN A 289 10.90 -32.91 31.72
CA GLN A 289 11.99 -32.49 30.84
C GLN A 289 12.09 -33.44 29.64
N TYR A 290 12.40 -32.85 28.48
CA TYR A 290 12.55 -33.55 27.22
C TYR A 290 13.85 -33.11 26.57
N ALA A 291 14.53 -34.03 25.89
CA ALA A 291 15.67 -33.76 25.03
C ALA A 291 15.17 -33.58 23.59
N MET A 292 15.61 -32.55 22.89
CA MET A 292 15.33 -32.32 21.49
C MET A 292 16.47 -32.90 20.65
N GLY A 293 16.37 -34.20 20.31
CA GLY A 293 17.39 -34.95 19.59
C GLY A 293 18.10 -35.98 20.49
N SER A 294 19.04 -36.72 19.91
CA SER A 294 19.69 -37.90 20.54
C SER A 294 21.03 -37.60 21.24
N ASN A 295 21.57 -36.39 21.14
CA ASN A 295 22.89 -36.05 21.66
C ASN A 295 22.82 -35.60 23.12
N ALA A 296 23.89 -35.82 23.89
CA ALA A 296 24.01 -35.40 25.29
C ALA A 296 23.85 -33.87 25.48
N ASP A 297 24.29 -33.09 24.49
CA ASP A 297 24.22 -31.63 24.45
C ASP A 297 22.94 -31.12 23.78
N ALA A 298 21.96 -32.00 23.50
CA ALA A 298 20.72 -31.63 22.85
C ALA A 298 19.97 -30.53 23.66
N PRO A 299 19.35 -29.55 23.01
CA PRO A 299 18.55 -28.53 23.69
C PRO A 299 17.49 -29.18 24.58
N ARG A 300 17.34 -28.65 25.79
CA ARG A 300 16.34 -29.08 26.76
C ARG A 300 15.04 -28.36 26.58
N VAL A 301 13.95 -29.10 26.69
CA VAL A 301 12.58 -28.60 26.67
C VAL A 301 11.97 -28.93 28.02
N THR A 302 11.52 -27.92 28.75
CA THR A 302 10.77 -28.13 30.00
C THR A 302 9.31 -27.88 29.75
N ILE A 303 8.45 -28.84 30.03
CA ILE A 303 7.00 -28.69 29.91
C ILE A 303 6.39 -28.68 31.30
N THR A 304 5.60 -27.66 31.57
CA THR A 304 4.87 -27.50 32.83
C THR A 304 3.39 -27.25 32.54
N ARG A 305 2.54 -27.53 33.54
CA ARG A 305 1.11 -27.26 33.42
C ARG A 305 0.80 -25.79 33.70
N GLY A 306 -0.06 -25.21 32.86
CA GLY A 306 -0.82 -23.99 33.08
C GLY A 306 -2.27 -24.28 33.40
N ASP A 307 -3.09 -23.24 33.37
CA ASP A 307 -4.54 -23.39 33.55
C ASP A 307 -5.20 -23.82 32.23
N GLY A 308 -5.56 -25.09 32.13
CA GLY A 308 -6.14 -25.70 30.94
C GLY A 308 -5.20 -25.92 29.75
N HIS A 309 -3.91 -25.63 29.89
CA HIS A 309 -2.91 -25.70 28.79
C HIS A 309 -1.55 -26.18 29.31
N LEU A 310 -0.59 -26.36 28.40
CA LEU A 310 0.80 -26.62 28.75
C LEU A 310 1.69 -25.42 28.39
N ILE A 311 2.75 -25.25 29.18
CA ILE A 311 3.77 -24.21 29.00
C ILE A 311 5.07 -24.91 28.63
N VAL A 312 5.62 -24.59 27.45
CA VAL A 312 6.85 -25.13 26.91
C VAL A 312 7.96 -24.12 26.99
N LYS A 313 9.00 -24.42 27.79
CA LYS A 313 10.21 -23.61 27.91
C LYS A 313 11.34 -24.26 27.16
N LEU A 314 11.92 -23.55 26.21
CA LEU A 314 13.09 -23.98 25.43
C LEU A 314 14.34 -23.29 25.96
N THR A 315 15.47 -24.02 26.07
CA THR A 315 16.71 -23.46 26.62
C THR A 315 17.29 -22.32 25.81
N PHE A 316 17.02 -22.31 24.49
CA PHE A 316 17.51 -21.28 23.57
C PHE A 316 16.50 -20.14 23.33
N ARG A 317 15.34 -20.13 24.02
CA ARG A 317 14.30 -19.13 23.84
C ARG A 317 13.90 -18.52 25.18
N PRO A 318 14.00 -17.17 25.36
CA PRO A 318 13.71 -16.53 26.64
C PRO A 318 12.23 -16.56 27.04
N LYS A 319 11.32 -16.49 26.04
CA LYS A 319 9.86 -16.50 26.30
C LYS A 319 9.32 -17.93 26.15
N PRO A 320 8.58 -18.47 27.13
CA PRO A 320 7.92 -19.76 27.00
C PRO A 320 6.82 -19.71 25.94
N LEU A 321 6.45 -20.87 25.43
CA LEU A 321 5.33 -21.09 24.52
C LEU A 321 4.17 -21.67 25.32
N VAL A 322 2.96 -21.23 24.99
CA VAL A 322 1.72 -21.85 25.45
C VAL A 322 1.26 -22.80 24.33
N ILE A 323 0.87 -24.02 24.69
CA ILE A 323 0.27 -24.99 23.78
C ILE A 323 -1.08 -25.46 24.34
N GLU A 324 -2.09 -25.46 23.48
CA GLU A 324 -3.48 -25.72 23.82
C GLU A 324 -3.92 -27.09 23.32
N PRO A 325 -4.63 -27.91 24.12
CA PRO A 325 -5.04 -29.25 23.73
C PRO A 325 -6.14 -29.22 22.66
N ILE A 326 -5.94 -29.94 21.58
CA ILE A 326 -6.89 -30.16 20.49
C ILE A 326 -7.36 -31.62 20.38
N SER A 327 -6.66 -32.54 21.04
CA SER A 327 -7.04 -33.90 21.26
C SER A 327 -6.45 -34.41 22.58
N PRO A 328 -6.72 -35.66 23.02
CA PRO A 328 -6.14 -36.20 24.25
C PRO A 328 -4.60 -36.18 24.30
N THR A 329 -3.92 -36.16 23.15
CA THR A 329 -2.45 -36.19 23.06
C THR A 329 -1.86 -35.17 22.14
N GLU A 330 -2.68 -34.38 21.44
CA GLU A 330 -2.22 -33.33 20.54
C GLU A 330 -2.51 -31.92 21.11
N PHE A 331 -1.53 -31.05 20.96
CA PHE A 331 -1.59 -29.67 21.40
C PHE A 331 -1.17 -28.74 20.26
N LEU A 332 -1.91 -27.67 20.08
CA LEU A 332 -1.65 -26.64 19.07
C LEU A 332 -0.86 -25.48 19.68
N LEU A 333 0.13 -24.99 18.95
CA LEU A 333 0.77 -23.71 19.25
C LEU A 333 -0.09 -22.59 18.70
N PRO A 334 -0.68 -21.72 19.52
CA PRO A 334 -1.57 -20.64 19.05
C PRO A 334 -0.91 -19.77 17.98
N HIS A 335 -1.71 -19.30 17.00
CA HIS A 335 -1.28 -18.43 15.90
C HIS A 335 -0.26 -19.03 14.91
N THR A 336 -0.04 -20.34 14.97
CA THR A 336 0.81 -21.08 14.04
C THR A 336 0.12 -22.39 13.62
N ASP A 337 0.73 -23.13 12.73
CA ASP A 337 0.38 -24.54 12.42
C ASP A 337 1.14 -25.53 13.30
N GLY A 338 1.93 -25.02 14.26
CA GLY A 338 2.78 -25.84 15.13
C GLY A 338 1.98 -26.76 16.04
N ARG A 339 2.34 -28.04 16.07
CA ARG A 339 1.68 -29.07 16.85
C ARG A 339 2.67 -29.86 17.66
N PHE A 340 2.28 -30.20 18.88
CA PHE A 340 2.95 -31.18 19.72
C PHE A 340 2.07 -32.45 19.82
N THR A 341 2.54 -33.56 19.32
CA THR A 341 1.86 -34.86 19.43
C THR A 341 2.61 -35.70 20.43
N PHE A 342 2.07 -35.93 21.63
CA PHE A 342 2.67 -36.71 22.67
C PHE A 342 2.52 -38.23 22.39
N ARG A 343 3.59 -38.99 22.65
CA ARG A 343 3.63 -40.43 22.52
C ARG A 343 3.53 -41.11 23.88
N GLN A 344 2.79 -42.20 23.93
CA GLN A 344 2.58 -42.98 25.14
C GLN A 344 2.98 -44.44 24.88
N ASP A 345 3.46 -45.10 25.92
CA ASP A 345 3.70 -46.55 25.91
C ASP A 345 2.38 -47.35 26.11
N GLN A 346 2.47 -48.67 26.12
CA GLN A 346 1.32 -49.56 26.31
C GLN A 346 0.64 -49.39 27.67
N GLN A 347 1.30 -48.78 28.65
CA GLN A 347 0.76 -48.49 29.98
C GLN A 347 0.23 -47.04 30.09
N GLY A 348 0.18 -46.29 28.96
CA GLY A 348 -0.29 -44.91 28.91
C GLY A 348 0.71 -43.89 29.45
N ARG A 349 1.97 -44.25 29.69
CA ARG A 349 2.99 -43.33 30.19
C ARG A 349 3.59 -42.54 29.01
N VAL A 350 3.71 -41.24 29.16
CA VAL A 350 4.29 -40.35 28.14
C VAL A 350 5.80 -40.61 28.01
N THR A 351 6.25 -41.04 26.83
CA THR A 351 7.65 -41.35 26.49
C THR A 351 8.34 -40.23 25.70
N GLY A 352 7.58 -39.36 25.04
CA GLY A 352 8.12 -38.30 24.21
C GLY A 352 7.02 -37.49 23.52
N ALA A 353 7.43 -36.64 22.61
CA ALA A 353 6.52 -35.91 21.73
C ALA A 353 7.19 -35.69 20.36
N LEU A 354 6.37 -35.51 19.34
CA LEU A 354 6.76 -34.96 18.06
C LEU A 354 6.30 -33.51 17.99
N PHE A 355 7.22 -32.60 17.78
CA PHE A 355 6.90 -31.19 17.45
C PHE A 355 7.03 -31.03 15.94
N LYS A 356 5.94 -30.57 15.31
CA LYS A 356 5.87 -30.27 13.88
C LYS A 356 5.43 -28.83 13.68
N ILE A 357 6.11 -28.11 12.77
CA ILE A 357 5.75 -26.77 12.32
C ILE A 357 6.19 -26.58 10.87
N GLY A 358 5.28 -26.21 9.96
CA GLY A 358 5.53 -26.21 8.53
C GLY A 358 5.98 -27.60 8.07
N ASP A 359 7.08 -27.65 7.33
CA ASP A 359 7.75 -28.88 6.88
C ASP A 359 8.77 -29.43 7.88
N GLY A 360 8.99 -28.71 8.99
CA GLY A 360 9.97 -29.09 10.01
C GLY A 360 9.39 -29.98 11.08
N GLU A 361 10.11 -31.08 11.41
CA GLU A 361 9.79 -32.00 12.49
C GLU A 361 10.94 -32.14 13.49
N ARG A 362 10.61 -32.23 14.78
CA ARG A 362 11.58 -32.47 15.88
C ARG A 362 11.04 -33.49 16.87
N GLU A 363 11.80 -34.51 17.06
CA GLU A 363 11.54 -35.53 18.10
C GLU A 363 11.96 -35.01 19.47
N LEU A 364 11.10 -35.19 20.43
CA LEU A 364 11.33 -34.93 21.84
C LEU A 364 11.28 -36.20 22.62
N THR A 365 12.37 -36.59 23.29
CA THR A 365 12.41 -37.77 24.17
C THR A 365 12.25 -37.32 25.61
N LYS A 366 11.28 -37.88 26.33
CA LYS A 366 11.09 -37.59 27.76
C LYS A 366 12.26 -38.13 28.59
N ILE A 367 12.83 -37.25 29.40
CA ILE A 367 13.92 -37.61 30.30
C ILE A 367 13.30 -38.14 31.59
N ASN A 368 13.37 -39.45 31.80
CA ASN A 368 12.98 -40.04 33.08
C ASN A 368 14.02 -39.66 34.13
N LYS A 369 13.56 -39.12 35.28
CA LYS A 369 14.42 -38.97 36.43
C LYS A 369 14.62 -40.33 37.12
#